data_9950d19eb57d639eef4a691c8436aa86
#
_entry.id   9950d19eb57d639eef4a691c8436aa86
#
_cell.length_a   1.000
_cell.length_b   1.000
_cell.length_c   1.000
_cell.angle_alpha   90.00
_cell.angle_beta   90.00
_cell.angle_gamma   90.00
#
_symmetry.space_group_name_H-M   'P 1'
#
loop_
_entity.id
_entity.type
_entity.pdbx_description
1 polymer ?
#
loop_
_entity_poly.entity_id
_entity_poly.type
_entity_poly.pdbx_seq_one_letter_code
_entity_poly.pdbx_strand_id
1 'polypeptide(L)'
;LANYLTVIHECKDYPTWKKAYDADAPNRAAAGLTDIHVLREHANANLVALMFGVSDVGRAKAFTTSPDLAATMKAAGIIGTPRLRFRHGDYKRASAANYATMTLTVRDYETALKAYAMDAADRKGAGLTDLAVLQLDDDKNNLLILWGVSDVARATAFFDSPALAAHMAKNAGVVGPPERHFWKA
;
A
#
# COMPACT_ATOMS: atom_id res chain seq x y z
N LEU A 1 -15.63 -4.76 7.76
CA LEU A 1 -14.44 -4.33 7.01
C LEU A 1 -13.92 -3.03 7.62
N ALA A 2 -12.62 -2.94 7.89
CA ALA A 2 -11.99 -1.73 8.39
C ALA A 2 -11.62 -0.78 7.24
N ASN A 3 -11.54 0.52 7.55
CA ASN A 3 -11.16 1.54 6.59
C ASN A 3 -9.69 1.91 6.75
N TYR A 4 -9.04 2.17 5.63
CA TYR A 4 -7.62 2.52 5.56
C TYR A 4 -7.40 3.71 4.62
N LEU A 5 -6.36 4.48 4.90
CA LEU A 5 -5.79 5.44 3.96
C LEU A 5 -4.39 4.97 3.58
N THR A 6 -4.15 4.80 2.30
CA THR A 6 -2.82 4.51 1.75
C THR A 6 -2.30 5.72 1.01
N VAL A 7 -1.03 6.06 1.22
CA VAL A 7 -0.38 7.21 0.60
C VAL A 7 0.96 6.77 0.03
N ILE A 8 1.24 7.16 -1.21
CA ILE A 8 2.58 7.04 -1.80
C ILE A 8 3.00 8.42 -2.27
N HIS A 9 4.19 8.85 -1.86
CA HIS A 9 4.79 10.10 -2.30
C HIS A 9 6.31 10.01 -2.29
N GLU A 10 6.94 10.87 -3.07
CA GLU A 10 8.38 11.08 -3.05
C GLU A 10 8.72 12.33 -2.26
N CYS A 11 9.79 12.30 -1.48
CA CYS A 11 10.33 13.44 -0.77
C CYS A 11 11.75 13.77 -1.26
N LYS A 12 12.19 15.02 -1.07
CA LYS A 12 13.55 15.45 -1.42
C LYS A 12 14.61 14.79 -0.56
N ASP A 13 14.29 14.61 0.71
CA ASP A 13 15.18 14.05 1.73
C ASP A 13 14.35 13.37 2.83
N TYR A 14 14.52 12.06 2.98
CA TYR A 14 13.73 11.27 3.94
C TYR A 14 13.92 11.71 5.40
N PRO A 15 15.14 11.96 5.93
CA PRO A 15 15.29 12.43 7.31
C PRO A 15 14.54 13.72 7.60
N THR A 16 14.62 14.70 6.71
CA THR A 16 13.90 15.98 6.85
C THR A 16 12.38 15.75 6.81
N TRP A 17 11.91 14.98 5.84
CA TRP A 17 10.49 14.60 5.73
C TRP A 17 10.00 13.86 6.99
N LYS A 18 10.77 12.88 7.48
CA LYS A 18 10.39 12.08 8.65
C LYS A 18 10.22 12.93 9.90
N LYS A 19 11.09 13.90 10.10
CA LYS A 19 10.98 14.85 11.23
C LYS A 19 9.68 15.66 11.15
N ALA A 20 9.32 16.16 9.97
CA ALA A 20 8.07 16.89 9.75
C ALA A 20 6.85 15.97 9.93
N TYR A 21 6.93 14.75 9.39
CA TYR A 21 5.90 13.73 9.57
C TYR A 21 5.64 13.41 11.03
N ASP A 22 6.69 13.20 11.84
CA ASP A 22 6.54 12.92 13.27
C ASP A 22 5.93 14.10 14.04
N ALA A 23 6.31 15.32 13.70
CA ALA A 23 5.76 16.53 14.31
C ALA A 23 4.26 16.72 14.02
N ASP A 24 3.78 16.21 12.87
CA ASP A 24 2.37 16.30 12.46
C ASP A 24 1.47 15.18 13.06
N ALA A 25 2.01 14.29 13.89
CA ALA A 25 1.27 13.18 14.49
C ALA A 25 -0.02 13.61 15.23
N PRO A 26 -0.06 14.72 16.00
CA PRO A 26 -1.29 15.18 16.65
C PRO A 26 -2.41 15.52 15.66
N ASN A 27 -2.08 16.14 14.51
CA ASN A 27 -3.05 16.49 13.48
C ASN A 27 -3.64 15.25 12.81
N ARG A 28 -2.80 14.25 12.53
CA ARG A 28 -3.25 12.95 12.01
C ARG A 28 -4.17 12.24 12.98
N ALA A 29 -3.82 12.20 14.25
CA ALA A 29 -4.66 11.62 15.30
C ALA A 29 -6.02 12.33 15.41
N ALA A 30 -6.04 13.67 15.38
CA ALA A 30 -7.27 14.47 15.39
C ALA A 30 -8.15 14.21 14.15
N ALA A 31 -7.53 13.86 13.01
CA ALA A 31 -8.22 13.46 11.79
C ALA A 31 -8.75 12.01 11.83
N GLY A 32 -8.53 11.28 12.93
CA GLY A 32 -8.95 9.88 13.07
C GLY A 32 -8.03 8.89 12.35
N LEU A 33 -6.79 9.28 12.08
CA LEU A 33 -5.76 8.43 11.45
C LEU A 33 -4.86 7.82 12.51
N THR A 34 -4.59 6.51 12.38
CA THR A 34 -3.65 5.76 13.20
C THR A 34 -2.56 5.17 12.31
N ASP A 35 -1.32 5.47 12.60
CA ASP A 35 -0.17 4.98 11.83
C ASP A 35 -0.10 3.44 11.92
N ILE A 36 -0.05 2.76 10.77
CA ILE A 36 0.16 1.31 10.65
C ILE A 36 1.53 1.03 10.07
N HIS A 37 1.83 1.62 8.92
CA HIS A 37 3.11 1.47 8.24
C HIS A 37 3.67 2.81 7.77
N VAL A 38 4.98 2.96 7.94
CA VAL A 38 5.82 3.98 7.31
C VAL A 38 6.96 3.25 6.63
N LEU A 39 6.91 3.13 5.31
CA LEU A 39 7.79 2.28 4.54
C LEU A 39 8.57 3.09 3.50
N ARG A 40 9.78 2.65 3.19
CA ARG A 40 10.66 3.25 2.18
C ARG A 40 10.94 2.25 1.06
N GLU A 41 10.89 2.69 -0.18
CA GLU A 41 11.15 1.79 -1.30
C GLU A 41 12.62 1.34 -1.33
N HIS A 42 12.84 0.09 -1.75
CA HIS A 42 14.18 -0.50 -1.86
C HIS A 42 15.07 0.21 -2.88
N ALA A 43 14.52 0.56 -4.04
CA ALA A 43 15.27 1.18 -5.13
C ALA A 43 15.40 2.71 -4.96
N ASN A 44 14.41 3.35 -4.32
CA ASN A 44 14.41 4.80 -4.07
C ASN A 44 14.04 5.07 -2.60
N ALA A 45 15.04 5.29 -1.77
CA ALA A 45 14.85 5.52 -0.33
C ALA A 45 14.07 6.81 0.01
N ASN A 46 13.80 7.68 -0.97
CA ASN A 46 12.98 8.87 -0.84
C ASN A 46 11.54 8.68 -1.33
N LEU A 47 11.21 7.52 -1.91
CA LEU A 47 9.85 7.11 -2.18
C LEU A 47 9.29 6.44 -0.93
N VAL A 48 8.20 6.99 -0.40
CA VAL A 48 7.61 6.58 0.88
C VAL A 48 6.19 6.06 0.66
N ALA A 49 5.87 4.95 1.31
CA ALA A 49 4.51 4.44 1.42
C ALA A 49 4.03 4.51 2.87
N LEU A 50 2.82 5.03 3.05
CA LEU A 50 2.15 5.11 4.34
C LEU A 50 0.87 4.30 4.29
N MET A 51 0.54 3.67 5.41
CA MET A 51 -0.76 3.06 5.63
C MET A 51 -1.28 3.49 7.01
N PHE A 52 -2.51 3.99 7.02
CA PHE A 52 -3.22 4.40 8.22
C PHE A 52 -4.50 3.59 8.40
N GLY A 53 -4.83 3.25 9.64
CA GLY A 53 -6.18 2.91 10.02
C GLY A 53 -7.02 4.19 10.09
N VAL A 54 -8.28 4.12 9.65
CA VAL A 54 -9.19 5.27 9.60
C VAL A 54 -10.39 5.00 10.49
N SER A 55 -10.52 5.77 11.58
CA SER A 55 -11.66 5.66 12.50
C SER A 55 -12.84 6.55 12.10
N ASP A 56 -12.58 7.61 11.32
CA ASP A 56 -13.59 8.54 10.83
C ASP A 56 -13.22 8.99 9.40
N VAL A 57 -13.90 8.42 8.41
CA VAL A 57 -13.64 8.67 6.99
C VAL A 57 -13.92 10.14 6.62
N GLY A 58 -14.94 10.76 7.22
CA GLY A 58 -15.28 12.16 6.95
C GLY A 58 -14.18 13.11 7.41
N ARG A 59 -13.70 12.95 8.65
CA ARG A 59 -12.58 13.76 9.18
C ARG A 59 -11.28 13.50 8.41
N ALA A 60 -10.98 12.25 8.11
CA ALA A 60 -9.81 11.90 7.33
C ALA A 60 -9.82 12.53 5.92
N LYS A 61 -10.96 12.51 5.23
CA LYS A 61 -11.13 13.16 3.92
C LYS A 61 -10.96 14.68 4.03
N ALA A 62 -11.57 15.32 5.02
CA ALA A 62 -11.42 16.75 5.26
C ALA A 62 -9.94 17.12 5.52
N PHE A 63 -9.24 16.34 6.34
CA PHE A 63 -7.82 16.53 6.61
C PHE A 63 -6.97 16.40 5.35
N THR A 64 -7.17 15.34 4.55
CA THR A 64 -6.36 15.08 3.34
C THR A 64 -6.55 16.12 2.23
N THR A 65 -7.61 16.89 2.27
CA THR A 65 -7.88 17.98 1.32
C THR A 65 -7.68 19.38 1.91
N SER A 66 -7.19 19.47 3.15
CA SER A 66 -7.02 20.75 3.82
C SER A 66 -5.83 21.55 3.28
N PRO A 67 -5.94 22.90 3.19
CA PRO A 67 -4.83 23.76 2.82
C PRO A 67 -3.63 23.64 3.79
N ASP A 68 -3.88 23.39 5.08
CA ASP A 68 -2.86 23.25 6.11
C ASP A 68 -2.00 22.01 5.86
N LEU A 69 -2.62 20.87 5.52
CA LEU A 69 -1.85 19.68 5.14
C LEU A 69 -1.04 19.91 3.87
N ALA A 70 -1.62 20.59 2.87
CA ALA A 70 -0.91 20.92 1.64
C ALA A 70 0.34 21.78 1.92
N ALA A 71 0.21 22.77 2.80
CA ALA A 71 1.35 23.61 3.22
C ALA A 71 2.40 22.79 3.99
N THR A 72 1.97 21.94 4.92
CA THR A 72 2.85 21.05 5.69
C THR A 72 3.63 20.09 4.78
N MET A 73 2.96 19.46 3.82
CA MET A 73 3.59 18.56 2.83
C MET A 73 4.63 19.29 1.98
N LYS A 74 4.31 20.50 1.53
CA LYS A 74 5.26 21.34 0.78
C LYS A 74 6.48 21.71 1.61
N ALA A 75 6.28 22.12 2.85
CA ALA A 75 7.36 22.45 3.78
C ALA A 75 8.22 21.22 4.13
N ALA A 76 7.63 20.05 4.22
CA ALA A 76 8.32 18.77 4.43
C ALA A 76 9.13 18.29 3.20
N GLY A 77 9.05 18.98 2.08
CA GLY A 77 9.82 18.68 0.86
C GLY A 77 9.23 17.53 0.03
N ILE A 78 7.92 17.32 0.07
CA ILE A 78 7.26 16.36 -0.82
C ILE A 78 7.36 16.87 -2.26
N ILE A 79 7.68 15.97 -3.18
CA ILE A 79 7.82 16.21 -4.62
C ILE A 79 6.57 15.74 -5.34
N GLY A 80 6.05 16.57 -6.23
CA GLY A 80 4.87 16.24 -7.04
C GLY A 80 3.61 16.14 -6.19
N THR A 81 2.65 15.34 -6.66
CA THR A 81 1.35 15.14 -6.01
C THR A 81 1.32 13.78 -5.32
N PRO A 82 1.11 13.72 -4.00
CA PRO A 82 0.92 12.46 -3.29
C PRO A 82 -0.26 11.67 -3.85
N ARG A 83 -0.12 10.37 -3.94
CA ARG A 83 -1.22 9.46 -4.28
C ARG A 83 -1.90 8.98 -3.01
N LEU A 84 -3.05 9.59 -2.68
CA LEU A 84 -3.88 9.20 -1.55
C LEU A 84 -5.02 8.32 -2.03
N ARG A 85 -5.27 7.20 -1.33
CA ARG A 85 -6.36 6.27 -1.68
C ARG A 85 -7.03 5.78 -0.40
N PHE A 86 -8.33 6.04 -0.28
CA PHE A 86 -9.17 5.42 0.74
C PHE A 86 -9.55 4.02 0.30
N ARG A 87 -9.38 3.07 1.20
CA ARG A 87 -9.57 1.65 0.94
C ARG A 87 -10.27 0.99 2.12
N HIS A 88 -10.88 -0.15 1.87
CA HIS A 88 -11.45 -1.00 2.92
C HIS A 88 -11.07 -2.46 2.72
N GLY A 89 -11.10 -3.22 3.79
CA GLY A 89 -10.77 -4.64 3.76
C GLY A 89 -10.31 -5.16 5.11
N ASP A 90 -9.70 -6.32 5.10
CA ASP A 90 -9.12 -6.95 6.28
C ASP A 90 -7.60 -6.84 6.24
N TYR A 91 -7.00 -6.45 7.36
CA TYR A 91 -5.58 -6.37 7.55
C TYR A 91 -5.14 -7.22 8.73
N LYS A 92 -4.18 -8.12 8.50
CA LYS A 92 -3.54 -8.92 9.54
C LYS A 92 -2.27 -8.21 9.99
N ARG A 93 -2.28 -7.68 11.21
CA ARG A 93 -1.13 -7.01 11.77
C ARG A 93 0.04 -8.00 11.94
N ALA A 94 1.12 -7.76 11.22
CA ALA A 94 2.40 -8.43 11.43
C ALA A 94 3.52 -7.46 11.10
N SER A 95 4.65 -7.59 11.81
CA SER A 95 5.87 -6.86 11.49
C SER A 95 6.78 -7.72 10.62
N ALA A 96 7.38 -7.10 9.63
CA ALA A 96 8.42 -7.69 8.78
C ALA A 96 9.51 -6.65 8.53
N ALA A 97 10.72 -7.09 8.22
CA ALA A 97 11.80 -6.17 7.82
C ALA A 97 11.57 -5.61 6.42
N ASN A 98 10.92 -6.39 5.57
CA ASN A 98 10.59 -6.02 4.20
C ASN A 98 9.11 -6.30 3.91
N TYR A 99 8.55 -5.52 3.02
CA TYR A 99 7.17 -5.65 2.54
C TYR A 99 7.14 -5.60 1.02
N ALA A 100 6.09 -6.14 0.44
CA ALA A 100 5.76 -5.95 -0.96
C ALA A 100 4.33 -5.45 -1.09
N THR A 101 4.10 -4.58 -2.05
CA THR A 101 2.76 -4.17 -2.46
C THR A 101 2.56 -4.43 -3.93
N MET A 102 1.33 -4.78 -4.29
CA MET A 102 0.88 -4.85 -5.67
C MET A 102 -0.47 -4.14 -5.78
N THR A 103 -0.53 -3.11 -6.62
CA THR A 103 -1.79 -2.47 -7.00
C THR A 103 -2.18 -2.97 -8.39
N LEU A 104 -3.42 -3.42 -8.51
CA LEU A 104 -3.92 -3.99 -9.77
C LEU A 104 -5.41 -3.70 -9.94
N THR A 105 -5.85 -3.67 -11.19
CA THR A 105 -7.26 -3.63 -11.56
C THR A 105 -7.68 -4.99 -12.08
N VAL A 106 -8.84 -5.48 -11.64
CA VAL A 106 -9.41 -6.75 -12.07
C VAL A 106 -10.76 -6.52 -12.74
N ARG A 107 -11.22 -7.50 -13.51
CA ARG A 107 -12.56 -7.45 -14.12
C ARG A 107 -13.67 -7.70 -13.10
N ASP A 108 -13.39 -8.58 -12.14
CA ASP A 108 -14.33 -8.99 -11.10
C ASP A 108 -13.59 -9.35 -9.82
N TYR A 109 -13.94 -8.67 -8.72
CA TYR A 109 -13.30 -8.83 -7.42
C TYR A 109 -13.40 -10.25 -6.85
N GLU A 110 -14.60 -10.84 -6.90
CA GLU A 110 -14.82 -12.17 -6.32
C GLU A 110 -14.04 -13.26 -7.06
N THR A 111 -13.97 -13.15 -8.38
CA THR A 111 -13.16 -14.03 -9.21
C THR A 111 -11.67 -13.86 -8.88
N ALA A 112 -11.20 -12.62 -8.73
CA ALA A 112 -9.82 -12.33 -8.38
C ALA A 112 -9.44 -12.87 -7.01
N LEU A 113 -10.33 -12.78 -5.99
CA LEU A 113 -10.09 -13.37 -4.67
C LEU A 113 -9.96 -14.89 -4.71
N LYS A 114 -10.81 -15.56 -5.49
CA LYS A 114 -10.73 -17.02 -5.67
C LYS A 114 -9.40 -17.40 -6.32
N ALA A 115 -8.99 -16.68 -7.37
CA ALA A 115 -7.70 -16.88 -8.03
C ALA A 115 -6.53 -16.62 -7.06
N TYR A 116 -6.60 -15.56 -6.26
CA TYR A 116 -5.60 -15.25 -5.25
C TYR A 116 -5.45 -16.37 -4.20
N ALA A 117 -6.55 -17.01 -3.82
CA ALA A 117 -6.50 -18.14 -2.90
C ALA A 117 -5.82 -19.39 -3.49
N MET A 118 -5.87 -19.57 -4.82
CA MET A 118 -5.33 -20.76 -5.49
C MET A 118 -3.79 -20.85 -5.41
N ASP A 119 -3.09 -19.72 -5.42
CA ASP A 119 -1.63 -19.66 -5.39
C ASP A 119 -1.04 -19.34 -4.00
N ALA A 120 -1.84 -19.53 -2.93
CA ALA A 120 -1.40 -19.26 -1.57
C ALA A 120 -0.15 -20.06 -1.14
N ALA A 121 -0.04 -21.32 -1.59
CA ALA A 121 1.12 -22.15 -1.31
C ALA A 121 2.37 -21.65 -2.04
N ASP A 122 2.23 -21.18 -3.28
CA ASP A 122 3.33 -20.64 -4.08
C ASP A 122 3.83 -19.32 -3.49
N ARG A 123 2.94 -18.43 -3.05
CA ARG A 123 3.29 -17.22 -2.32
C ARG A 123 4.07 -17.52 -1.05
N LYS A 124 3.59 -18.46 -0.24
CA LYS A 124 4.29 -18.90 0.97
C LYS A 124 5.68 -19.47 0.64
N GLY A 125 5.81 -20.29 -0.40
CA GLY A 125 7.07 -20.80 -0.92
C GLY A 125 8.02 -19.72 -1.39
N ALA A 126 7.49 -18.61 -1.90
CA ALA A 126 8.25 -17.42 -2.30
C ALA A 126 8.65 -16.51 -1.12
N GLY A 127 8.34 -16.87 0.12
CA GLY A 127 8.65 -16.08 1.31
C GLY A 127 7.69 -14.91 1.55
N LEU A 128 6.50 -14.96 0.97
CA LEU A 128 5.43 -13.97 1.16
C LEU A 128 4.47 -14.40 2.26
N THR A 129 4.11 -13.47 3.13
CA THR A 129 3.07 -13.62 4.16
C THR A 129 1.93 -12.67 3.83
N ASP A 130 0.74 -13.19 3.56
CA ASP A 130 -0.43 -12.38 3.24
C ASP A 130 -0.84 -11.52 4.43
N LEU A 131 -0.86 -10.18 4.24
CA LEU A 131 -1.25 -9.21 5.26
C LEU A 131 -2.58 -8.54 4.94
N ALA A 132 -2.81 -8.13 3.68
CA ALA A 132 -4.06 -7.49 3.30
C ALA A 132 -4.38 -7.67 1.81
N VAL A 133 -5.66 -7.71 1.52
CA VAL A 133 -6.24 -7.42 0.20
C VAL A 133 -7.27 -6.32 0.43
N LEU A 134 -6.98 -5.11 -0.04
CA LEU A 134 -7.79 -3.92 0.18
C LEU A 134 -8.41 -3.45 -1.14
N GLN A 135 -9.72 -3.19 -1.11
CA GLN A 135 -10.44 -2.58 -2.23
C GLN A 135 -10.36 -1.05 -2.13
N LEU A 136 -10.34 -0.39 -3.28
CA LEU A 136 -10.52 1.07 -3.34
C LEU A 136 -11.99 1.42 -3.08
N ASP A 137 -12.27 2.48 -2.30
CA ASP A 137 -13.63 2.80 -1.86
C ASP A 137 -14.58 3.15 -3.02
N ASP A 138 -14.07 3.79 -4.07
CA ASP A 138 -14.82 4.21 -5.26
C ASP A 138 -14.66 3.27 -6.47
N ASP A 139 -13.83 2.23 -6.34
CA ASP A 139 -13.65 1.21 -7.39
C ASP A 139 -13.31 -0.16 -6.77
N LYS A 140 -14.33 -0.98 -6.56
CA LYS A 140 -14.19 -2.32 -5.97
C LYS A 140 -13.25 -3.25 -6.75
N ASN A 141 -12.98 -2.95 -8.00
CA ASN A 141 -12.11 -3.74 -8.87
C ASN A 141 -10.66 -3.26 -8.87
N ASN A 142 -10.35 -2.16 -8.16
CA ASN A 142 -8.98 -1.71 -7.89
C ASN A 142 -8.52 -2.23 -6.53
N LEU A 143 -7.51 -3.09 -6.54
CA LEU A 143 -7.00 -3.79 -5.37
C LEU A 143 -5.61 -3.32 -5.00
N LEU A 144 -5.35 -3.25 -3.70
CA LEU A 144 -4.01 -3.22 -3.13
C LEU A 144 -3.80 -4.50 -2.34
N ILE A 145 -2.77 -5.26 -2.69
CA ILE A 145 -2.32 -6.42 -1.93
C ILE A 145 -1.04 -6.05 -1.20
N LEU A 146 -0.97 -6.40 0.08
CA LEU A 146 0.19 -6.16 0.95
C LEU A 146 0.68 -7.49 1.52
N TRP A 147 1.99 -7.73 1.41
CA TRP A 147 2.69 -8.88 2.00
C TRP A 147 3.83 -8.44 2.90
N GLY A 148 4.08 -9.23 3.95
CA GLY A 148 5.38 -9.30 4.59
C GLY A 148 6.32 -10.16 3.74
N VAL A 149 7.60 -9.80 3.65
CA VAL A 149 8.59 -10.48 2.79
C VAL A 149 9.76 -10.95 3.63
N SER A 150 10.00 -12.26 3.64
CA SER A 150 11.15 -12.86 4.32
C SER A 150 12.37 -13.00 3.40
N ASP A 151 12.18 -13.06 2.09
CA ASP A 151 13.24 -13.21 1.07
C ASP A 151 12.86 -12.40 -0.19
N VAL A 152 13.49 -11.24 -0.36
CA VAL A 152 13.19 -10.33 -1.48
C VAL A 152 13.56 -10.94 -2.83
N ALA A 153 14.65 -11.71 -2.90
CA ALA A 153 15.08 -12.32 -4.17
C ALA A 153 14.08 -13.40 -4.62
N ARG A 154 13.62 -14.25 -3.68
CA ARG A 154 12.58 -15.24 -3.98
C ARG A 154 11.24 -14.61 -4.35
N ALA A 155 10.83 -13.59 -3.62
CA ALA A 155 9.60 -12.86 -3.92
C ALA A 155 9.68 -12.19 -5.30
N THR A 156 10.83 -11.61 -5.67
CA THR A 156 11.05 -11.03 -7.01
C THR A 156 10.93 -12.10 -8.08
N ALA A 157 11.61 -13.24 -7.92
CA ALA A 157 11.55 -14.35 -8.88
C ALA A 157 10.11 -14.89 -9.06
N PHE A 158 9.34 -14.96 -7.98
CA PHE A 158 7.93 -15.33 -8.03
C PHE A 158 7.09 -14.32 -8.83
N PHE A 159 7.23 -13.02 -8.51
CA PHE A 159 6.49 -11.97 -9.19
C PHE A 159 6.85 -11.83 -10.67
N ASP A 160 8.06 -12.16 -11.07
CA ASP A 160 8.53 -12.12 -12.47
C ASP A 160 8.31 -13.43 -13.21
N SER A 161 7.73 -14.44 -12.55
CA SER A 161 7.53 -15.74 -13.17
C SER A 161 6.46 -15.72 -14.26
N PRO A 162 6.71 -16.38 -15.41
CA PRO A 162 5.69 -16.53 -16.44
C PRO A 162 4.43 -17.27 -15.95
N ALA A 163 4.59 -18.15 -14.96
CA ALA A 163 3.49 -18.90 -14.35
C ALA A 163 2.52 -17.96 -13.62
N LEU A 164 3.05 -17.02 -12.81
CA LEU A 164 2.19 -16.02 -12.15
C LEU A 164 1.51 -15.10 -13.17
N ALA A 165 2.23 -14.63 -14.19
CA ALA A 165 1.66 -13.80 -15.24
C ALA A 165 0.49 -14.49 -15.94
N ALA A 166 0.66 -15.77 -16.29
CA ALA A 166 -0.40 -16.58 -16.90
C ALA A 166 -1.59 -16.79 -15.95
N HIS A 167 -1.32 -17.07 -14.66
CA HIS A 167 -2.35 -17.21 -13.62
C HIS A 167 -3.17 -15.94 -13.47
N MET A 168 -2.52 -14.79 -13.36
CA MET A 168 -3.17 -13.47 -13.19
C MET A 168 -4.05 -13.14 -14.41
N ALA A 169 -3.55 -13.36 -15.62
CA ALA A 169 -4.30 -13.10 -16.85
C ALA A 169 -5.52 -14.02 -16.99
N LYS A 170 -5.33 -15.32 -16.74
CA LYS A 170 -6.35 -16.36 -17.00
C LYS A 170 -7.39 -16.45 -15.88
N ASN A 171 -6.94 -16.45 -14.62
CA ASN A 171 -7.78 -16.81 -13.49
C ASN A 171 -8.26 -15.58 -12.70
N ALA A 172 -7.40 -14.56 -12.52
CA ALA A 172 -7.74 -13.37 -11.76
C ALA A 172 -8.37 -12.24 -12.58
N GLY A 173 -8.34 -12.34 -13.91
CA GLY A 173 -8.92 -11.31 -14.79
C GLY A 173 -8.25 -9.94 -14.63
N VAL A 174 -6.93 -9.92 -14.40
CA VAL A 174 -6.15 -8.68 -14.26
C VAL A 174 -6.18 -7.88 -15.55
N VAL A 175 -6.40 -6.58 -15.44
CA VAL A 175 -6.48 -5.61 -16.54
C VAL A 175 -5.26 -4.68 -16.49
N GLY A 176 -4.47 -4.72 -17.55
CA GLY A 176 -3.23 -3.93 -17.61
C GLY A 176 -2.10 -4.46 -16.71
N PRO A 177 -0.95 -3.78 -16.71
CA PRO A 177 0.18 -4.17 -15.88
C PRO A 177 -0.07 -3.79 -14.41
N PRO A 178 0.19 -4.71 -13.45
CA PRO A 178 0.17 -4.36 -12.04
C PRO A 178 1.34 -3.44 -11.68
N GLU A 179 1.11 -2.54 -10.72
CA GLU A 179 2.16 -1.74 -10.11
C GLU A 179 2.70 -2.47 -8.88
N ARG A 180 4.03 -2.70 -8.82
CA ARG A 180 4.69 -3.44 -7.74
C ARG A 180 5.79 -2.63 -7.11
N HIS A 181 5.90 -2.75 -5.79
CA HIS A 181 6.99 -2.15 -5.03
C HIS A 181 7.48 -3.10 -3.93
N PHE A 182 8.77 -3.02 -3.63
CA PHE A 182 9.38 -3.59 -2.43
C PHE A 182 9.78 -2.47 -1.48
N TRP A 183 9.45 -2.65 -0.20
CA TRP A 183 9.60 -1.65 0.84
C TRP A 183 10.43 -2.17 2.01
N LYS A 184 11.13 -1.27 2.68
CA LYS A 184 11.76 -1.48 3.99
C LYS A 184 10.92 -0.80 5.08
N ALA A 185 10.83 -1.46 6.26
CA ALA A 185 10.29 -0.85 7.46
C ALA A 185 11.19 0.25 8.01
#